data_615c6652ff5c8ffafb3f8b218b921a00
#
_entry.id   615c6652ff5c8ffafb3f8b218b921a00
#
_cell.length_a   1.000
_cell.length_b   1.000
_cell.length_c   1.000
_cell.angle_alpha   90.00
_cell.angle_beta   90.00
_cell.angle_gamma   90.00
#
_symmetry.space_group_name_H-M   'P 1'
#
loop_
_entity.id
_entity.type
_entity.pdbx_description
1 polymer ?
#
loop_
_entity_poly.entity_id
_entity_poly.type
_entity_poly.pdbx_seq_one_letter_code
_entity_poly.pdbx_strand_id
1 'polypeptide(L)'
;MIPFEIYLSTIVSACLYMESFGFTNHCTNVITKDWLRRHVALKLGMYSVEYAGDSELTKNGRFRWEYRFESALLTLLNTKCIWQEKPDDKDWQGNRYYLTDIGRGSVWV
;
A
#
# COMPACT_ATOMS: atom_id res chain seq x y z
N MET A 1 -2.50 -18.87 -2.77
CA MET A 1 -1.94 -17.57 -2.34
C MET A 1 -2.01 -16.58 -3.51
N ILE A 2 -2.24 -15.33 -3.19
CA ILE A 2 -2.28 -14.27 -4.19
C ILE A 2 -0.86 -14.06 -4.73
N PRO A 3 -0.67 -13.96 -6.08
CA PRO A 3 0.64 -13.65 -6.63
C PRO A 3 1.20 -12.35 -6.10
N PHE A 4 2.52 -12.31 -5.88
CA PHE A 4 3.18 -11.12 -5.30
C PHE A 4 2.97 -9.87 -6.16
N GLU A 5 2.97 -10.01 -7.49
CA GLU A 5 2.74 -8.92 -8.43
C GLU A 5 1.39 -8.23 -8.22
N ILE A 6 0.41 -8.96 -7.72
CA ILE A 6 -0.92 -8.39 -7.43
C ILE A 6 -0.85 -7.43 -6.25
N TYR A 7 -0.02 -7.72 -5.26
CA TYR A 7 0.24 -6.75 -4.17
C TYR A 7 0.88 -5.47 -4.71
N LEU A 8 1.87 -5.62 -5.58
CA LEU A 8 2.56 -4.46 -6.17
C LEU A 8 1.59 -3.59 -6.97
N SER A 9 0.83 -4.20 -7.88
CA SER A 9 -0.12 -3.45 -8.70
C SER A 9 -1.24 -2.82 -7.88
N THR A 10 -1.71 -3.51 -6.83
CA THR A 10 -2.76 -2.98 -5.98
C THR A 10 -2.31 -1.77 -5.18
N ILE A 11 -1.06 -1.77 -4.69
CA ILE A 11 -0.51 -0.61 -3.99
C ILE A 11 -0.39 0.58 -4.93
N VAL A 12 0.14 0.37 -6.15
CA VAL A 12 0.27 1.45 -7.14
C VAL A 12 -1.11 1.99 -7.53
N SER A 13 -2.07 1.11 -7.76
CA SER A 13 -3.45 1.51 -8.07
C SER A 13 -4.09 2.28 -6.92
N ALA A 14 -3.80 1.91 -5.68
CA ALA A 14 -4.31 2.62 -4.50
C ALA A 14 -3.76 4.05 -4.45
N CYS A 15 -2.48 4.24 -4.76
CA CYS A 15 -1.87 5.56 -4.82
C CYS A 15 -2.49 6.42 -5.92
N LEU A 16 -2.73 5.85 -7.11
CA LEU A 16 -3.41 6.54 -8.20
C LEU A 16 -4.83 6.93 -7.82
N TYR A 17 -5.54 6.03 -7.17
CA TYR A 17 -6.91 6.28 -6.69
C TYR A 17 -6.93 7.47 -5.73
N MET A 18 -6.02 7.50 -4.77
CA MET A 18 -5.94 8.61 -3.81
C MET A 18 -5.58 9.93 -4.49
N GLU A 19 -4.64 9.91 -5.43
CA GLU A 19 -4.24 11.10 -6.18
C GLU A 19 -5.41 11.69 -6.97
N SER A 20 -6.32 10.86 -7.48
CA SER A 20 -7.46 11.33 -8.26
C SER A 20 -8.42 12.22 -7.44
N PHE A 21 -8.38 12.12 -6.13
CA PHE A 21 -9.18 12.96 -5.23
C PHE A 21 -8.39 14.16 -4.68
N GLY A 22 -7.08 14.23 -4.93
CA GLY A 22 -6.16 15.13 -4.25
C GLY A 22 -6.33 16.62 -4.56
N PHE A 23 -7.05 16.96 -5.62
CA PHE A 23 -7.15 18.34 -6.07
C PHE A 23 -8.51 18.98 -5.80
N THR A 24 -9.43 18.24 -5.20
CA THR A 24 -10.82 18.69 -5.13
C THR A 24 -11.23 19.35 -3.83
N ASN A 25 -10.44 19.22 -2.77
CA ASN A 25 -10.79 19.77 -1.46
C ASN A 25 -9.55 20.11 -0.64
N HIS A 26 -9.73 20.98 0.35
CA HIS A 26 -8.73 21.34 1.34
C HIS A 26 -8.26 20.17 2.21
N CYS A 27 -8.79 18.99 2.00
CA CYS A 27 -8.30 17.78 2.65
C CYS A 27 -7.03 17.33 1.94
N THR A 28 -5.95 17.39 2.64
CA THR A 28 -4.71 16.75 2.21
C THR A 28 -4.97 15.25 2.16
N ASN A 29 -5.08 14.70 0.98
CA ASN A 29 -5.17 13.26 0.80
C ASN A 29 -3.80 12.66 1.08
N VAL A 30 -3.61 12.31 2.35
CA VAL A 30 -2.35 11.76 2.81
C VAL A 30 -2.41 10.25 2.68
N ILE A 31 -1.47 9.70 1.92
CA ILE A 31 -1.33 8.26 1.77
C ILE A 31 -0.44 7.76 2.90
N THR A 32 -1.04 7.14 3.91
CA THR A 32 -0.30 6.54 5.02
C THR A 32 -0.17 5.04 4.80
N LYS A 33 0.77 4.41 5.51
CA LYS A 33 0.93 2.96 5.49
C LYS A 33 -0.34 2.24 5.95
N ASP A 34 -0.98 2.76 6.99
CA ASP A 34 -2.20 2.17 7.52
C ASP A 34 -3.34 2.23 6.50
N TRP A 35 -3.50 3.37 5.82
CA TRP A 35 -4.50 3.52 4.77
C TRP A 35 -4.23 2.55 3.61
N LEU A 36 -2.97 2.46 3.16
CA LEU A 36 -2.59 1.52 2.10
C LEU A 36 -2.88 0.08 2.50
N ARG A 37 -2.53 -0.29 3.70
CA ARG A 37 -2.76 -1.63 4.23
C ARG A 37 -4.24 -1.99 4.20
N ARG A 38 -5.08 -1.09 4.69
CA ARG A 38 -6.53 -1.30 4.71
C ARG A 38 -7.12 -1.37 3.31
N HIS A 39 -6.67 -0.50 2.42
CA HIS A 39 -7.16 -0.45 1.05
C HIS A 39 -6.79 -1.72 0.29
N VAL A 40 -5.56 -2.19 0.43
CA VAL A 40 -5.09 -3.44 -0.17
C VAL A 40 -5.89 -4.63 0.38
N ALA A 41 -6.10 -4.68 1.69
CA ALA A 41 -6.87 -5.75 2.32
C ALA A 41 -8.30 -5.80 1.75
N LEU A 42 -8.95 -4.66 1.59
CA LEU A 42 -10.29 -4.60 1.01
C LEU A 42 -10.29 -5.03 -0.46
N LYS A 43 -9.37 -4.53 -1.25
CA LYS A 43 -9.30 -4.83 -2.69
C LYS A 43 -9.00 -6.30 -2.97
N LEU A 44 -8.17 -6.92 -2.16
CA LEU A 44 -7.78 -8.32 -2.32
C LEU A 44 -8.67 -9.28 -1.53
N GLY A 45 -9.69 -8.78 -0.84
CA GLY A 45 -10.64 -9.62 -0.12
C GLY A 45 -10.02 -10.40 1.04
N MET A 46 -9.04 -9.82 1.73
CA MET A 46 -8.30 -10.51 2.80
C MET A 46 -9.13 -10.91 3.99
N TYR A 47 -10.33 -10.37 4.08
CA TYR A 47 -11.27 -10.73 5.14
C TYR A 47 -12.20 -11.88 4.74
N SER A 48 -12.06 -12.42 3.53
CA SER A 48 -12.84 -13.55 3.06
C SER A 48 -12.04 -14.85 3.18
N VAL A 49 -12.74 -15.97 3.28
CA VAL A 49 -12.11 -17.29 3.37
C VAL A 49 -11.50 -17.77 2.05
N GLU A 50 -11.72 -17.04 0.96
CA GLU A 50 -11.24 -17.44 -0.37
C GLU A 50 -9.71 -17.42 -0.49
N TYR A 51 -9.05 -16.64 0.35
CA TYR A 51 -7.59 -16.48 0.32
C TYR A 51 -6.96 -17.06 1.59
N ALA A 52 -7.32 -18.28 1.91
CA ALA A 52 -6.92 -18.92 3.18
C ALA A 52 -5.42 -18.87 3.47
N GLY A 53 -4.58 -19.00 2.42
CA GLY A 53 -3.13 -18.97 2.59
C GLY A 53 -2.61 -17.62 3.04
N ASP A 54 -3.11 -16.52 2.46
CA ASP A 54 -2.71 -15.16 2.81
C ASP A 54 -3.40 -14.66 4.06
N SER A 55 -4.59 -15.17 4.36
CA SER A 55 -5.35 -14.82 5.56
C SER A 55 -4.97 -15.65 6.77
N GLU A 56 -3.96 -16.52 6.65
CA GLU A 56 -3.50 -17.36 7.74
C GLU A 56 -2.74 -16.54 8.78
N LEU A 57 -3.04 -16.79 10.05
CA LEU A 57 -2.37 -16.13 11.16
C LEU A 57 -0.98 -16.74 11.39
N THR A 58 0.04 -15.89 11.47
CA THR A 58 1.40 -16.31 11.75
C THR A 58 1.63 -16.46 13.26
N LYS A 59 2.79 -17.02 13.64
CA LYS A 59 3.19 -17.21 15.04
C LYS A 59 3.23 -15.90 15.83
N ASN A 60 3.45 -14.77 15.15
CA ASN A 60 3.54 -13.45 15.78
C ASN A 60 2.19 -12.76 15.92
N GLY A 61 1.11 -13.45 15.61
CA GLY A 61 -0.23 -12.87 15.69
C GLY A 61 -0.61 -11.95 14.56
N ARG A 62 0.19 -11.89 13.50
CA ARG A 62 -0.11 -11.09 12.30
C ARG A 62 -0.51 -12.02 11.16
N PHE A 63 -1.36 -11.52 10.28
CA PHE A 63 -1.75 -12.27 9.09
C PHE A 63 -0.61 -12.31 8.08
N ARG A 64 -0.51 -13.42 7.33
CA ARG A 64 0.54 -13.59 6.32
C ARG A 64 0.51 -12.49 5.26
N TRP A 65 -0.68 -12.05 4.86
CA TRP A 65 -0.82 -10.99 3.86
C TRP A 65 -0.20 -9.67 4.32
N GLU A 66 -0.14 -9.40 5.63
CA GLU A 66 0.48 -8.18 6.14
C GLU A 66 1.98 -8.15 5.88
N TYR A 67 2.65 -9.29 6.02
CA TYR A 67 4.08 -9.39 5.68
C TYR A 67 4.30 -9.26 4.17
N ARG A 68 3.43 -9.83 3.37
CA ARG A 68 3.51 -9.76 1.92
C ARG A 68 3.25 -8.33 1.44
N PHE A 69 2.30 -7.65 2.04
CA PHE A 69 2.07 -6.22 1.80
C PHE A 69 3.32 -5.39 2.12
N GLU A 70 3.93 -5.60 3.28
CA GLU A 70 5.14 -4.86 3.67
C GLU A 70 6.30 -5.14 2.72
N SER A 71 6.47 -6.38 2.29
CA SER A 71 7.50 -6.74 1.31
C SER A 71 7.25 -6.06 -0.04
N ALA A 72 6.01 -5.99 -0.47
CA ALA A 72 5.64 -5.32 -1.71
C ALA A 72 5.88 -3.80 -1.62
N LEU A 73 5.52 -3.19 -0.50
CA LEU A 73 5.76 -1.77 -0.26
C LEU A 73 7.26 -1.46 -0.29
N LEU A 74 8.06 -2.29 0.37
CA LEU A 74 9.52 -2.13 0.37
C LEU A 74 10.09 -2.29 -1.03
N THR A 75 9.60 -3.24 -1.80
CA THR A 75 10.02 -3.44 -3.20
C THR A 75 9.75 -2.18 -4.03
N LEU A 76 8.57 -1.60 -3.88
CA LEU A 76 8.21 -0.38 -4.61
C LEU A 76 9.06 0.82 -4.18
N LEU A 77 9.43 0.91 -2.92
CA LEU A 77 10.35 1.94 -2.43
C LEU A 77 11.75 1.74 -3.00
N ASN A 78 12.25 0.50 -3.01
CA ASN A 78 13.60 0.19 -3.52
C ASN A 78 13.72 0.38 -5.03
N THR A 79 12.65 0.17 -5.78
CA THR A 79 12.61 0.38 -7.23
C THR A 79 12.26 1.82 -7.61
N LYS A 80 12.06 2.69 -6.63
CA LYS A 80 11.72 4.10 -6.83
C LYS A 80 10.33 4.32 -7.46
N CYS A 81 9.46 3.34 -7.41
CA CYS A 81 8.08 3.47 -7.87
C CYS A 81 7.24 4.32 -6.92
N ILE A 82 7.55 4.25 -5.61
CA ILE A 82 6.95 5.12 -4.60
C ILE A 82 8.07 5.83 -3.84
N TRP A 83 7.72 6.99 -3.32
CA TRP A 83 8.59 7.77 -2.46
C TRP A 83 7.95 7.90 -1.08
N GLN A 84 8.78 7.85 -0.06
CA GLN A 84 8.35 7.95 1.34
C GLN A 84 8.89 9.25 1.93
N GLU A 85 7.99 10.09 2.43
CA GLU A 85 8.35 11.29 3.17
C GLU A 85 8.21 11.02 4.66
N LYS A 86 9.25 11.34 5.41
CA LYS A 86 9.22 11.36 6.87
C LYS A 86 8.95 12.79 7.28
N PRO A 87 7.82 13.09 7.89
CA PRO A 87 7.56 14.46 8.35
C PRO A 87 8.46 14.81 9.53
N ASP A 88 8.93 16.06 9.55
CA ASP A 88 9.75 16.60 10.63
C ASP A 88 8.93 16.90 11.89
N ASP A 89 7.63 16.82 11.78
CA ASP A 89 6.71 17.11 12.86
C ASP A 89 6.57 15.91 13.79
N LYS A 90 6.87 16.11 15.06
CA LYS A 90 6.77 15.06 16.09
C LYS A 90 5.33 14.60 16.33
N ASP A 91 4.35 15.40 15.99
CA ASP A 91 2.93 15.06 16.16
C ASP A 91 2.39 14.23 15.01
N TRP A 92 3.17 14.03 13.97
CA TRP A 92 2.77 13.27 12.82
C TRP A 92 2.87 11.77 13.11
N GLN A 93 1.76 11.05 12.89
CA GLN A 93 1.67 9.64 13.25
C GLN A 93 2.01 8.67 12.11
N GLY A 94 2.82 9.06 11.16
CA GLY A 94 3.19 8.13 10.12
C GLY A 94 3.93 8.76 8.95
N ASN A 95 4.46 7.90 8.11
CA ASN A 95 5.11 8.32 6.88
C ASN A 95 4.08 8.54 5.79
N ARG A 96 4.32 9.52 4.93
CA ARG A 96 3.53 9.76 3.73
C ARG A 96 4.17 9.09 2.55
N TYR A 97 3.35 8.53 1.68
CA TYR A 97 3.80 7.86 0.47
C TYR A 97 3.27 8.61 -0.75
N TYR A 98 4.10 8.69 -1.76
CA TYR A 98 3.78 9.36 -3.02
C TYR A 98 4.18 8.47 -4.18
N LEU A 99 3.35 8.46 -5.22
CA LEU A 99 3.70 7.78 -6.45
C LEU A 99 4.70 8.63 -7.24
N THR A 100 5.78 8.01 -7.71
CA THR A 100 6.77 8.67 -8.56
C THR A 100 6.38 8.55 -10.03
N ASP A 101 7.09 9.27 -10.91
CA ASP A 101 6.89 9.14 -12.35
C ASP A 101 7.24 7.73 -12.83
N ILE A 102 8.24 7.10 -12.22
CA ILE A 102 8.59 5.70 -12.48
C ILE A 102 7.42 4.79 -12.11
N GLY A 103 6.80 5.04 -10.95
CA GLY A 103 5.64 4.25 -10.52
C GLY A 103 4.45 4.41 -11.45
N ARG A 104 4.18 5.62 -11.92
CA ARG A 104 3.07 5.88 -12.86
C ARG A 104 3.25 5.19 -14.19
N GLY A 105 4.48 5.09 -14.67
CA GLY A 105 4.79 4.43 -15.93
C GLY A 105 5.11 2.95 -15.79
N SER A 106 4.98 2.38 -14.60
CA SER A 106 5.38 1.00 -14.35
C SER A 106 4.35 0.01 -14.90
N VAL A 107 4.83 -1.21 -15.13
CA VAL A 107 3.99 -2.32 -15.60
C VAL A 107 3.01 -2.82 -14.53
N TRP A 108 3.14 -2.33 -13.31
CA TRP A 108 2.27 -2.72 -12.18
C TRP A 108 0.88 -2.10 -12.26
N VAL A 109 0.72 -1.06 -13.05
CA VAL A 109 -0.55 -0.30 -13.15
C VAL A 109 -1.52 -0.96 -14.11
#